data_353fb37b6fc1eb984943c1086ae8c5bd
#
_entry.id   353fb37b6fc1eb984943c1086ae8c5bd
#
_cell.length_a   1.000
_cell.length_b   1.000
_cell.length_c   1.000
_cell.angle_alpha   90.00
_cell.angle_beta   90.00
_cell.angle_gamma   90.00
#
_symmetry.space_group_name_H-M   'P 1'
#
loop_
_entity.id
_entity.type
_entity.pdbx_description
1 polymer ?
#
loop_
_entity_poly.entity_id
_entity_poly.type
_entity_poly.pdbx_seq_one_letter_code
_entity_poly.pdbx_strand_id
1 'polypeptide(L)'
;MYLATVMDLFSRKIVGWSMDKNMDKQLVINALLMAVYQRQPRAEVMVHSDQGSQYGSGDYLAFMKSHNLVPSMSRRGNCHDNAVAESFFATIKKRIVKRKIYSTREDAKTEIFNFIEMFYNPKKRHSHTGGISPTKFEQAYFSELKTV
;
A
#
# COMPACT_ATOMS: atom_id res chain seq x y z
N MET A 1 14.14 8.97 5.93
CA MET A 1 13.12 8.96 4.89
C MET A 1 12.03 7.96 5.26
N TYR A 2 10.78 8.32 5.04
CA TYR A 2 9.61 7.50 5.39
C TYR A 2 8.90 7.02 4.15
N LEU A 3 8.25 5.86 4.24
CA LEU A 3 7.48 5.24 3.17
C LEU A 3 6.05 4.98 3.66
N ALA A 4 5.07 5.50 2.94
CA ALA A 4 3.66 5.13 3.12
C ALA A 4 3.22 4.26 1.94
N THR A 5 2.45 3.22 2.23
CA THR A 5 1.94 2.30 1.21
C THR A 5 0.45 2.08 1.38
N VAL A 6 -0.22 1.82 0.27
CA VAL A 6 -1.63 1.43 0.22
C VAL A 6 -1.70 0.06 -0.45
N MET A 7 -2.23 -0.91 0.27
CA MET A 7 -2.32 -2.29 -0.22
C MET A 7 -3.79 -2.68 -0.42
N ASP A 8 -4.06 -3.31 -1.55
CA ASP A 8 -5.34 -3.99 -1.79
C ASP A 8 -5.32 -5.32 -1.04
N LEU A 9 -6.19 -5.47 -0.04
CA LEU A 9 -6.22 -6.67 0.79
C LEU A 9 -6.71 -7.92 0.06
N PHE A 10 -7.43 -7.76 -1.03
CA PHE A 10 -7.90 -8.87 -1.84
C PHE A 10 -6.74 -9.55 -2.59
N SER A 11 -5.93 -8.77 -3.27
CA SER A 11 -4.83 -9.28 -4.10
C SER A 11 -3.46 -9.17 -3.45
N ARG A 12 -3.33 -8.40 -2.37
CA ARG A 12 -2.05 -8.02 -1.74
C ARG A 12 -1.19 -7.10 -2.61
N LYS A 13 -1.76 -6.52 -3.66
CA LYS A 13 -1.06 -5.58 -4.53
C LYS A 13 -0.87 -4.24 -3.83
N ILE A 14 0.32 -3.66 -3.96
CA ILE A 14 0.58 -2.29 -3.53
C ILE A 14 0.08 -1.37 -4.63
N VAL A 15 -1.01 -0.65 -4.37
CA VAL A 15 -1.69 0.21 -5.35
C VAL A 15 -1.34 1.68 -5.19
N GLY A 16 -0.71 2.05 -4.09
CA GLY A 16 -0.22 3.40 -3.87
C GLY A 16 0.96 3.41 -2.93
N TRP A 17 1.90 4.32 -3.14
CA TRP A 17 3.02 4.51 -2.25
C TRP A 17 3.62 5.90 -2.43
N SER A 18 4.24 6.38 -1.36
CA SER A 18 4.86 7.69 -1.33
C SER A 18 6.05 7.69 -0.36
N MET A 19 7.07 8.45 -0.67
CA MET A 19 8.24 8.63 0.19
C MET A 19 8.49 10.10 0.46
N ASP A 20 8.81 10.42 1.72
CA ASP A 20 9.17 11.78 2.12
C ASP A 20 10.15 11.74 3.29
N LYS A 21 10.82 12.86 3.51
CA LYS A 21 11.66 13.08 4.69
C LYS A 21 10.86 13.21 5.97
N ASN A 22 9.60 13.58 5.88
CA ASN A 22 8.69 13.78 7.01
C ASN A 22 7.59 12.72 7.03
N MET A 23 7.26 12.25 8.23
CA MET A 23 6.12 11.37 8.43
C MET A 23 4.91 12.22 8.87
N ASP A 24 4.18 12.75 7.90
CA ASP A 24 3.04 13.63 8.13
C ASP A 24 1.82 13.19 7.31
N LYS A 25 0.72 13.96 7.47
CA LYS A 25 -0.53 13.70 6.73
C LYS A 25 -0.34 13.71 5.22
N GLN A 26 0.55 14.56 4.70
CA GLN A 26 0.78 14.68 3.27
C GLN A 26 1.41 13.41 2.68
N LEU A 27 2.27 12.74 3.44
CA LEU A 27 2.86 11.48 3.02
C LEU A 27 1.77 10.43 2.73
N VAL A 28 0.83 10.26 3.65
CA VAL A 28 -0.24 9.27 3.49
C VAL A 28 -1.27 9.69 2.46
N ILE A 29 -1.57 10.98 2.35
CA ILE A 29 -2.47 11.52 1.32
C ILE A 29 -1.89 11.26 -0.08
N ASN A 30 -0.60 11.46 -0.27
CA ASN A 30 0.05 11.21 -1.56
C ASN A 30 -0.01 9.73 -1.95
N ALA A 31 0.19 8.83 -1.00
CA ALA A 31 0.05 7.40 -1.25
C ALA A 31 -1.39 7.03 -1.65
N LEU A 32 -2.38 7.56 -0.95
CA LEU A 32 -3.79 7.35 -1.27
C LEU A 32 -4.18 7.97 -2.61
N LEU A 33 -3.64 9.13 -2.93
CA LEU A 33 -3.90 9.79 -4.21
C LEU A 33 -3.42 8.91 -5.38
N MET A 34 -2.25 8.31 -5.26
CA MET A 34 -1.76 7.35 -6.25
C MET A 34 -2.71 6.15 -6.37
N ALA A 35 -3.16 5.60 -5.25
CA ALA A 35 -4.06 4.46 -5.24
C ALA A 35 -5.41 4.78 -5.90
N VAL A 36 -6.00 5.92 -5.58
CA VAL A 36 -7.25 6.39 -6.18
C VAL A 36 -7.09 6.59 -7.68
N TYR A 37 -5.98 7.19 -8.09
CA TYR A 37 -5.70 7.44 -9.50
C TYR A 37 -5.58 6.13 -10.29
N GLN A 38 -4.89 5.14 -9.73
CA GLN A 38 -4.72 3.84 -10.39
C GLN A 38 -6.00 3.02 -10.44
N ARG A 39 -6.78 3.03 -9.35
CA ARG A 39 -7.99 2.19 -9.23
C ARG A 39 -9.25 2.86 -9.74
N GLN A 40 -9.34 4.18 -9.65
CA GLN A 40 -10.53 4.97 -10.02
C GLN A 40 -11.83 4.34 -9.50
N PRO A 41 -11.97 4.18 -8.17
CA PRO A 41 -13.11 3.47 -7.60
C PRO A 41 -14.42 4.20 -7.88
N ARG A 42 -15.43 3.46 -8.34
CA ARG A 42 -16.77 4.00 -8.65
C ARG A 42 -17.74 3.86 -7.48
N ALA A 43 -17.38 3.05 -6.50
CA ALA A 43 -18.17 2.81 -5.31
C ALA A 43 -17.35 3.16 -4.07
N GLU A 44 -18.03 3.18 -2.91
CA GLU A 44 -17.38 3.41 -1.63
C GLU A 44 -16.36 2.32 -1.33
N VAL A 45 -15.18 2.72 -0.88
CA VAL A 45 -14.09 1.81 -0.52
C VAL A 45 -13.68 2.06 0.93
N MET A 46 -13.60 1.00 1.72
CA MET A 46 -13.11 1.09 3.08
C MET A 46 -11.59 1.05 3.09
N VAL A 47 -10.98 2.05 3.73
CA VAL A 47 -9.52 2.14 3.90
C VAL A 47 -9.19 1.92 5.37
N HIS A 48 -8.50 0.81 5.66
CA HIS A 48 -8.08 0.46 7.00
C HIS A 48 -6.69 1.03 7.29
N SER A 49 -6.54 1.68 8.44
CA SER A 49 -5.25 2.19 8.90
C SER A 49 -5.11 1.95 10.40
N ASP A 50 -3.89 2.07 10.92
CA ASP A 50 -3.69 2.07 12.36
C ASP A 50 -4.02 3.44 12.97
N GLN A 51 -3.89 3.57 14.31
CA GLN A 51 -4.25 4.80 15.02
C GLN A 51 -3.11 5.83 15.04
N GLY A 52 -2.48 6.08 13.89
CA GLY A 52 -1.48 7.14 13.79
C GLY A 52 -2.13 8.54 13.74
N SER A 53 -1.42 9.55 14.26
CA SER A 53 -1.94 10.93 14.29
C SER A 53 -2.20 11.49 12.89
N GLN A 54 -1.43 11.09 11.88
CA GLN A 54 -1.60 11.52 10.50
C GLN A 54 -2.94 11.07 9.90
N TYR A 55 -3.51 9.96 10.37
CA TYR A 55 -4.78 9.43 9.89
C TYR A 55 -6.01 10.07 10.54
N GLY A 56 -5.82 10.83 11.61
CA GLY A 56 -6.89 11.57 12.28
C GLY A 56 -6.97 13.04 11.88
N SER A 57 -6.08 13.52 11.01
CA SER A 57 -6.06 14.92 10.61
C SER A 57 -7.28 15.30 9.78
N GLY A 58 -7.71 16.57 9.88
CA GLY A 58 -8.84 17.09 9.13
C GLY A 58 -8.62 17.01 7.61
N ASP A 59 -7.42 17.28 7.15
CA ASP A 59 -7.07 17.21 5.73
C ASP A 59 -7.16 15.79 5.19
N TYR A 60 -6.68 14.81 5.96
CA TYR A 60 -6.77 13.41 5.59
C TYR A 60 -8.23 12.96 5.48
N LEU A 61 -9.05 13.29 6.47
CA LEU A 61 -10.47 12.90 6.49
C LEU A 61 -11.26 13.61 5.37
N ALA A 62 -10.94 14.86 5.08
CA ALA A 62 -11.56 15.59 3.96
C ALA A 62 -11.20 14.97 2.61
N PHE A 63 -9.95 14.58 2.43
CA PHE A 63 -9.51 13.85 1.24
C PHE A 63 -10.28 12.54 1.07
N MET A 64 -10.39 11.77 2.14
CA MET A 64 -11.13 10.50 2.14
C MET A 64 -12.57 10.70 1.68
N LYS A 65 -13.26 11.67 2.28
CA LYS A 65 -14.66 11.97 1.97
C LYS A 65 -14.83 12.39 0.50
N SER A 66 -13.94 13.22 -0.03
CA SER A 66 -14.03 13.71 -1.40
C SER A 66 -13.82 12.61 -2.45
N HIS A 67 -13.24 11.49 -2.08
CA HIS A 67 -12.96 10.36 -2.97
C HIS A 67 -13.77 9.11 -2.66
N ASN A 68 -14.84 9.23 -1.88
CA ASN A 68 -15.69 8.11 -1.45
C ASN A 68 -14.92 7.01 -0.71
N LEU A 69 -13.94 7.42 0.09
CA LEU A 69 -13.17 6.51 0.94
C LEU A 69 -13.70 6.60 2.37
N VAL A 70 -13.94 5.44 2.98
CA VAL A 70 -14.45 5.35 4.35
C VAL A 70 -13.33 4.90 5.27
N PRO A 71 -12.97 5.69 6.29
CA PRO A 71 -11.91 5.28 7.22
C PRO A 71 -12.37 4.17 8.15
N SER A 72 -11.49 3.19 8.34
CA SER A 72 -11.61 2.16 9.36
C SER A 72 -10.27 2.05 10.05
N MET A 73 -10.27 2.22 11.37
CA MET A 73 -9.03 2.15 12.16
C MET A 73 -8.99 0.88 12.98
N SER A 74 -7.78 0.27 13.08
CA SER A 74 -7.57 -0.86 13.94
C SER A 74 -7.74 -0.46 15.40
N ARG A 75 -8.22 -1.38 16.23
CA ARG A 75 -8.24 -1.20 17.67
C ARG A 75 -6.81 -1.18 18.20
N ARG A 76 -6.58 -0.36 19.22
CA ARG A 76 -5.29 -0.30 19.89
C ARG A 76 -4.89 -1.68 20.41
N GLY A 77 -3.71 -2.17 19.99
CA GLY A 77 -3.20 -3.48 20.38
C GLY A 77 -3.74 -4.66 19.59
N ASN A 78 -4.59 -4.45 18.58
CA ASN A 78 -5.08 -5.53 17.73
C ASN A 78 -4.06 -5.82 16.62
N CYS A 79 -3.24 -6.86 16.80
CA CYS A 79 -2.19 -7.22 15.86
C CYS A 79 -2.70 -7.84 14.55
N HIS A 80 -3.91 -8.38 14.52
CA HIS A 80 -4.46 -9.00 13.30
C HIS A 80 -4.77 -7.97 12.21
N ASP A 81 -5.22 -6.78 12.60
CA ASP A 81 -5.56 -5.72 11.66
C ASP A 81 -4.35 -5.20 10.88
N ASN A 82 -3.15 -5.30 11.48
CA ASN A 82 -1.91 -4.76 10.92
C ASN A 82 -0.95 -5.82 10.39
N ALA A 83 -1.26 -7.10 10.55
CA ALA A 83 -0.35 -8.21 10.23
C ALA A 83 0.09 -8.21 8.74
N VAL A 84 -0.82 -7.84 7.84
CA VAL A 84 -0.53 -7.81 6.40
C VAL A 84 0.46 -6.69 6.07
N ALA A 85 0.28 -5.50 6.63
CA ALA A 85 1.19 -4.37 6.44
C ALA A 85 2.56 -4.67 7.06
N GLU A 86 2.57 -5.27 8.25
CA GLU A 86 3.82 -5.68 8.92
C GLU A 86 4.61 -6.68 8.08
N SER A 87 3.94 -7.62 7.45
CA SER A 87 4.56 -8.60 6.56
C SER A 87 5.23 -7.94 5.36
N PHE A 88 4.58 -6.95 4.75
CA PHE A 88 5.15 -6.20 3.64
C PHE A 88 6.42 -5.44 4.08
N PHE A 89 6.34 -4.71 5.19
CA PHE A 89 7.49 -3.94 5.68
C PHE A 89 8.64 -4.83 6.14
N ALA A 90 8.35 -6.00 6.71
CA ALA A 90 9.39 -6.97 7.04
C ALA A 90 10.12 -7.46 5.79
N THR A 91 9.40 -7.69 4.69
CA THR A 91 9.98 -8.09 3.41
C THR A 91 10.89 -6.99 2.84
N ILE A 92 10.45 -5.74 2.88
CA ILE A 92 11.27 -4.59 2.44
C ILE A 92 12.55 -4.49 3.26
N LYS A 93 12.45 -4.53 4.59
CA LYS A 93 13.61 -4.42 5.47
C LYS A 93 14.63 -5.52 5.20
N LYS A 94 14.15 -6.74 5.00
CA LYS A 94 15.03 -7.88 4.76
C LYS A 94 15.76 -7.78 3.42
N ARG A 95 15.10 -7.31 2.37
CA ARG A 95 15.65 -7.31 1.01
C ARG A 95 16.41 -6.05 0.66
N ILE A 96 16.03 -4.91 1.17
CA ILE A 96 16.55 -3.62 0.72
C ILE A 96 17.32 -2.91 1.82
N VAL A 97 16.68 -2.64 2.97
CA VAL A 97 17.22 -1.70 3.96
C VAL A 97 18.44 -2.23 4.66
N LYS A 98 18.56 -3.54 4.87
CA LYS A 98 19.70 -4.15 5.57
C LYS A 98 20.96 -4.27 4.71
N ARG A 99 20.87 -4.06 3.41
CA ARG A 99 21.96 -4.38 2.49
C ARG A 99 22.63 -3.19 1.81
N LYS A 100 22.05 -1.98 1.91
CA LYS A 100 22.58 -0.82 1.19
C LYS A 100 22.46 0.47 1.99
N ILE A 101 23.50 1.27 1.90
CA ILE A 101 23.48 2.68 2.28
C ILE A 101 23.25 3.46 0.99
N TYR A 102 22.20 4.29 0.96
CA TYR A 102 21.88 5.08 -0.22
C TYR A 102 22.61 6.41 -0.15
N SER A 103 23.29 6.78 -1.23
CA SER A 103 24.01 8.05 -1.31
C SER A 103 23.05 9.24 -1.47
N THR A 104 21.87 9.02 -2.07
CA THR A 104 20.86 10.07 -2.28
C THR A 104 19.46 9.54 -2.00
N ARG A 105 18.51 10.47 -1.79
CA ARG A 105 17.09 10.14 -1.67
C ARG A 105 16.52 9.54 -2.96
N GLU A 106 17.01 10.03 -4.10
CA GLU A 106 16.58 9.51 -5.40
C GLU A 106 16.99 8.06 -5.59
N ASP A 107 18.17 7.67 -5.13
CA ASP A 107 18.61 6.28 -5.16
C ASP A 107 17.69 5.39 -4.32
N ALA A 108 17.35 5.83 -3.11
CA ALA A 108 16.41 5.11 -2.25
C ALA A 108 15.03 4.96 -2.91
N LYS A 109 14.56 6.03 -3.53
CA LYS A 109 13.26 6.05 -4.20
C LYS A 109 13.23 5.09 -5.39
N THR A 110 14.30 5.05 -6.17
CA THR A 110 14.46 4.13 -7.31
C THR A 110 14.43 2.67 -6.85
N GLU A 111 15.11 2.36 -5.75
CA GLU A 111 15.10 1.00 -5.20
C GLU A 111 13.71 0.58 -4.71
N ILE A 112 12.99 1.49 -4.06
CA ILE A 112 11.61 1.20 -3.61
C ILE A 112 10.69 1.02 -4.81
N PHE A 113 10.79 1.86 -5.83
CA PHE A 113 10.04 1.71 -7.07
C PHE A 113 10.29 0.33 -7.68
N ASN A 114 11.54 -0.04 -7.84
CA ASN A 114 11.90 -1.34 -8.42
C ASN A 114 11.37 -2.50 -7.56
N PHE A 115 11.48 -2.38 -6.25
CA PHE A 115 10.97 -3.42 -5.35
C PHE A 115 9.46 -3.60 -5.49
N ILE A 116 8.69 -2.51 -5.47
CA ILE A 116 7.22 -2.58 -5.52
C ILE A 116 6.73 -2.94 -6.92
N GLU A 117 7.15 -2.20 -7.94
CA GLU A 117 6.57 -2.26 -9.28
C GLU A 117 7.17 -3.39 -10.13
N MET A 118 8.44 -3.75 -9.92
CA MET A 118 9.12 -4.74 -10.74
C MET A 118 9.24 -6.11 -10.07
N PHE A 119 9.08 -6.17 -8.75
CA PHE A 119 9.21 -7.43 -8.03
C PHE A 119 7.96 -7.78 -7.21
N TYR A 120 7.56 -6.93 -6.24
CA TYR A 120 6.52 -7.30 -5.28
C TYR A 120 5.18 -7.57 -5.99
N ASN A 121 4.70 -6.61 -6.77
CA ASN A 121 3.42 -6.74 -7.44
C ASN A 121 3.43 -7.82 -8.54
N PRO A 122 4.41 -7.85 -9.46
CA PRO A 122 4.35 -8.82 -10.56
C PRO A 122 4.92 -10.20 -10.25
N LYS A 123 5.77 -10.35 -9.22
CA LYS A 123 6.53 -11.60 -9.02
C LYS A 123 6.43 -12.21 -7.62
N LYS A 124 6.23 -11.42 -6.56
CA LYS A 124 6.23 -11.94 -5.20
C LYS A 124 5.02 -12.86 -4.97
N ARG A 125 5.27 -14.13 -4.67
CA ARG A 125 4.23 -15.10 -4.40
C ARG A 125 3.69 -14.95 -2.98
N HIS A 126 2.39 -15.18 -2.82
CA HIS A 126 1.69 -15.11 -1.53
C HIS A 126 0.83 -16.34 -1.32
N SER A 127 0.83 -16.87 -0.11
CA SER A 127 -0.07 -17.98 0.24
C SER A 127 -1.54 -17.57 0.13
N HIS A 128 -1.86 -16.32 0.48
CA HIS A 128 -3.22 -15.76 0.39
C HIS A 128 -3.79 -15.83 -1.03
N THR A 129 -2.96 -15.69 -2.04
CA THR A 129 -3.37 -15.70 -3.45
C THR A 129 -3.16 -17.07 -4.13
N GLY A 130 -3.01 -18.13 -3.35
CA GLY A 130 -2.78 -19.45 -3.89
C GLY A 130 -1.39 -19.68 -4.46
N GLY A 131 -0.39 -18.93 -4.01
CA GLY A 131 1.00 -19.08 -4.44
C GLY A 131 1.37 -18.31 -5.70
N ILE A 132 0.55 -17.34 -6.14
CA ILE A 132 0.87 -16.48 -7.28
C ILE A 132 1.06 -15.04 -6.85
N SER A 133 1.57 -14.20 -7.75
CA SER A 133 1.80 -12.78 -7.46
C SER A 133 0.49 -11.99 -7.43
N PRO A 134 0.48 -10.81 -6.77
CA PRO A 134 -0.70 -9.95 -6.76
C PRO A 134 -1.22 -9.61 -8.15
N THR A 135 -0.34 -9.23 -9.05
CA THR A 135 -0.74 -8.88 -10.44
C THR A 135 -1.38 -10.06 -11.16
N LYS A 136 -0.77 -11.25 -11.06
CA LYS A 136 -1.32 -12.46 -11.68
C LYS A 136 -2.67 -12.84 -11.06
N PHE A 137 -2.80 -12.70 -9.75
CA PHE A 137 -4.06 -12.99 -9.06
C PHE A 137 -5.19 -12.08 -9.56
N GLU A 138 -4.94 -10.78 -9.69
CA GLU A 138 -5.93 -9.83 -10.21
C GLU A 138 -6.27 -10.12 -11.66
N GLN A 139 -5.28 -10.42 -12.50
CA GLN A 139 -5.52 -10.77 -13.90
C GLN A 139 -6.40 -11.99 -14.03
N ALA A 140 -6.16 -13.03 -13.25
CA ALA A 140 -6.99 -14.24 -13.25
C ALA A 140 -8.42 -13.94 -12.80
N TYR A 141 -8.60 -13.15 -11.75
CA TYR A 141 -9.91 -12.77 -11.23
C TYR A 141 -10.73 -11.99 -12.26
N PHE A 142 -10.15 -10.95 -12.84
CA PHE A 142 -10.85 -10.13 -13.84
C PHE A 142 -11.11 -10.89 -15.15
N SER A 143 -10.25 -11.82 -15.51
CA SER A 143 -10.46 -12.69 -16.66
C SER A 143 -11.69 -13.60 -16.46
N GLU A 144 -11.85 -14.18 -15.28
CA GLU A 144 -13.03 -14.98 -14.93
C GLU A 144 -14.31 -14.16 -14.98
N LEU A 145 -14.29 -12.91 -14.50
CA LEU A 145 -15.46 -12.03 -14.55
C LEU A 145 -15.90 -11.73 -15.99
N LYS A 146 -14.98 -11.70 -16.94
CA LYS A 146 -15.31 -11.43 -18.34
C LYS A 146 -15.91 -12.63 -19.07
N THR A 147 -15.74 -13.84 -18.54
CA THR A 147 -16.25 -15.06 -19.15
C THR A 147 -17.65 -15.45 -18.68
N VAL A 148 -18.18 -14.73 -17.70
CA VAL A 148 -19.52 -14.98 -17.15
C VAL A 148 -20.62 -14.17 -17.91
#